data_3086088ce696034a792db929f278c8ab
#
_entry.id   3086088ce696034a792db929f278c8ab
#
_cell.length_a   1.000
_cell.length_b   1.000
_cell.length_c   1.000
_cell.angle_alpha   90.00
_cell.angle_beta   90.00
_cell.angle_gamma   90.00
#
_symmetry.space_group_name_H-M   'P 1'
#
loop_
_entity.id
_entity.type
_entity.pdbx_description
1 polymer ?
#
loop_
_entity_poly.entity_id
_entity_poly.type
_entity_poly.pdbx_seq_one_letter_code
_entity_poly.pdbx_strand_id
1 'polypeptide(L)'
;VVAASLLAATAASAADPEAGRAKAEVCAACHGPDGNATIPGTPSLAGQPAYFTHWQLIKYRDGRRKDSQMTPLAEKLTDADMADLAAFYEAQAARRRPASLDPARVSAGKQLAEVHHCASCHRPDLSGQQQAARLAGQDFDYLLRLLRGFKAKTASDLDGTMTVASQPLTPEDIVNLVHFLASLGPDPT
;
A
#
# COMPACT_ATOMS: atom_id res chain seq x y z
N VAL A 1 -43.77 -16.87 33.76
CA VAL A 1 -43.58 -16.51 32.32
C VAL A 1 -42.15 -15.99 32.21
N VAL A 2 -41.24 -16.79 31.65
CA VAL A 2 -39.84 -16.40 31.40
C VAL A 2 -39.79 -15.85 30.00
N ALA A 3 -39.56 -14.54 29.85
CA ALA A 3 -39.34 -13.92 28.56
C ALA A 3 -37.91 -14.23 28.09
N ALA A 4 -37.78 -15.03 27.04
CA ALA A 4 -36.51 -15.28 26.38
C ALA A 4 -36.19 -14.07 25.46
N SER A 5 -35.22 -13.27 25.88
CA SER A 5 -34.66 -12.20 25.01
C SER A 5 -33.78 -12.84 23.95
N LEU A 6 -34.24 -12.82 22.71
CA LEU A 6 -33.41 -13.16 21.53
C LEU A 6 -32.40 -12.02 21.31
N LEU A 7 -31.14 -12.26 21.67
CA LEU A 7 -30.04 -11.43 21.20
C LEU A 7 -29.84 -11.71 19.69
N ALA A 8 -30.23 -10.77 18.85
CA ALA A 8 -29.89 -10.78 17.44
C ALA A 8 -28.37 -10.53 17.32
N ALA A 9 -27.60 -11.57 17.06
CA ALA A 9 -26.20 -11.43 16.68
C ALA A 9 -26.16 -10.75 15.30
N THR A 10 -25.72 -9.49 15.26
CA THR A 10 -25.38 -8.82 13.99
C THR A 10 -24.13 -9.53 13.45
N ALA A 11 -24.33 -10.37 12.45
CA ALA A 11 -23.21 -10.95 11.69
C ALA A 11 -22.41 -9.77 11.08
N ALA A 12 -21.13 -9.67 11.43
CA ALA A 12 -20.22 -8.77 10.71
C ALA A 12 -20.23 -9.21 9.24
N SER A 13 -20.68 -8.34 8.35
CA SER A 13 -20.66 -8.61 6.91
C SER A 13 -19.22 -8.81 6.47
N ALA A 14 -18.95 -9.86 5.69
CA ALA A 14 -17.67 -10.01 5.01
C ALA A 14 -17.46 -8.80 4.07
N ALA A 15 -16.21 -8.40 3.87
CA ALA A 15 -15.88 -7.33 2.94
C ALA A 15 -16.36 -7.66 1.52
N ASP A 16 -17.03 -6.69 0.88
CA ASP A 16 -17.64 -6.85 -0.46
C ASP A 16 -16.87 -6.03 -1.51
N PRO A 17 -16.11 -6.69 -2.44
CA PRO A 17 -15.38 -5.99 -3.49
C PRO A 17 -16.28 -5.20 -4.45
N GLU A 18 -17.53 -5.62 -4.70
CA GLU A 18 -18.44 -4.88 -5.57
C GLU A 18 -18.96 -3.60 -4.90
N ALA A 19 -19.28 -3.67 -3.60
CA ALA A 19 -19.56 -2.47 -2.81
C ALA A 19 -18.33 -1.54 -2.77
N GLY A 20 -17.11 -2.12 -2.69
CA GLY A 20 -15.84 -1.41 -2.77
C GLY A 20 -15.65 -0.69 -4.11
N ARG A 21 -16.03 -1.32 -5.24
CA ARG A 21 -15.98 -0.71 -6.58
C ARG A 21 -16.77 0.60 -6.64
N ALA A 22 -18.01 0.59 -6.17
CA ALA A 22 -18.85 1.79 -6.17
C ALA A 22 -18.24 2.92 -5.31
N LYS A 23 -17.65 2.56 -4.16
CA LYS A 23 -17.00 3.53 -3.26
C LYS A 23 -15.66 4.04 -3.82
N ALA A 24 -14.98 3.26 -4.66
CA ALA A 24 -13.69 3.61 -5.26
C ALA A 24 -13.80 4.72 -6.33
N GLU A 25 -14.98 5.09 -6.81
CA GLU A 25 -15.16 6.12 -7.84
C GLU A 25 -14.51 7.46 -7.45
N VAL A 26 -14.66 7.88 -6.20
CA VAL A 26 -14.03 9.12 -5.71
C VAL A 26 -12.51 9.01 -5.62
N CYS A 27 -11.97 7.81 -5.44
CA CYS A 27 -10.53 7.55 -5.36
C CYS A 27 -9.87 7.49 -6.74
N ALA A 28 -10.67 7.16 -7.78
CA ALA A 28 -10.20 6.94 -9.14
C ALA A 28 -9.52 8.17 -9.76
N ALA A 29 -9.92 9.38 -9.36
CA ALA A 29 -9.33 10.62 -9.86
C ALA A 29 -7.81 10.69 -9.67
N CYS A 30 -7.28 10.08 -8.59
CA CYS A 30 -5.85 10.06 -8.30
C CYS A 30 -5.25 8.66 -8.47
N HIS A 31 -5.94 7.63 -7.99
CA HIS A 31 -5.42 6.26 -7.95
C HIS A 31 -5.75 5.43 -9.21
N GLY A 32 -6.48 5.99 -10.18
CA GLY A 32 -6.98 5.26 -11.34
C GLY A 32 -8.23 4.42 -11.02
N PRO A 33 -9.05 4.08 -12.04
CA PRO A 33 -10.33 3.39 -11.85
C PRO A 33 -10.17 1.95 -11.30
N ASP A 34 -9.03 1.35 -11.54
CA ASP A 34 -8.65 0.01 -11.08
C ASP A 34 -7.53 0.04 -10.02
N GLY A 35 -7.20 1.21 -9.50
CA GLY A 35 -6.13 1.37 -8.52
C GLY A 35 -4.72 1.41 -9.11
N ASN A 36 -4.55 1.40 -10.43
CA ASN A 36 -3.29 1.63 -11.11
C ASN A 36 -3.13 3.14 -11.37
N ALA A 37 -2.47 3.83 -10.45
CA ALA A 37 -2.31 5.28 -10.50
C ALA A 37 -1.48 5.74 -11.70
N THR A 38 -1.85 6.89 -12.29
CA THR A 38 -1.10 7.52 -13.38
C THR A 38 -0.43 8.83 -12.98
N ILE A 39 -0.82 9.40 -11.84
CA ILE A 39 -0.26 10.67 -11.33
C ILE A 39 1.07 10.36 -10.61
N PRO A 40 2.19 11.02 -10.94
CA PRO A 40 3.46 10.84 -10.25
C PRO A 40 3.35 11.10 -8.74
N GLY A 41 4.02 10.28 -7.95
CA GLY A 41 3.98 10.37 -6.49
C GLY A 41 2.71 9.85 -5.83
N THR A 42 1.69 9.47 -6.62
CA THR A 42 0.48 8.81 -6.12
C THR A 42 0.67 7.29 -6.13
N PRO A 43 0.44 6.58 -5.02
CA PRO A 43 0.63 5.14 -4.99
C PRO A 43 -0.43 4.39 -5.79
N SER A 44 0.00 3.32 -6.49
CA SER A 44 -0.92 2.32 -7.00
C SER A 44 -1.47 1.46 -5.87
N LEU A 45 -2.79 1.24 -5.89
CA LEU A 45 -3.53 0.46 -4.90
C LEU A 45 -3.86 -0.95 -5.41
N ALA A 46 -3.86 -1.16 -6.74
CA ALA A 46 -4.11 -2.46 -7.36
C ALA A 46 -3.19 -3.55 -6.80
N GLY A 47 -3.76 -4.69 -6.40
CA GLY A 47 -3.01 -5.81 -5.84
C GLY A 47 -2.33 -5.52 -4.49
N GLN A 48 -2.67 -4.43 -3.80
CA GLN A 48 -2.22 -4.25 -2.42
C GLN A 48 -2.99 -5.19 -1.50
N PRO A 49 -2.32 -5.84 -0.52
CA PRO A 49 -3.02 -6.67 0.45
C PRO A 49 -4.16 -5.90 1.13
N ALA A 50 -5.34 -6.52 1.22
CA ALA A 50 -6.53 -5.87 1.80
C ALA A 50 -6.25 -5.39 3.23
N TYR A 51 -5.59 -6.22 4.05
CA TYR A 51 -5.23 -5.84 5.41
C TYR A 51 -4.34 -4.57 5.44
N PHE A 52 -3.33 -4.49 4.56
CA PHE A 52 -2.49 -3.29 4.44
C PHE A 52 -3.31 -2.06 4.07
N THR A 53 -4.14 -2.15 3.02
CA THR A 53 -4.96 -1.03 2.54
C THR A 53 -5.94 -0.55 3.60
N HIS A 54 -6.64 -1.47 4.27
CA HIS A 54 -7.57 -1.18 5.35
C HIS A 54 -6.89 -0.38 6.48
N TRP A 55 -5.71 -0.85 6.96
CA TRP A 55 -4.96 -0.17 8.00
C TRP A 55 -4.40 1.19 7.56
N GLN A 56 -4.03 1.38 6.29
CA GLN A 56 -3.63 2.70 5.82
C GLN A 56 -4.79 3.70 5.88
N LEU A 57 -5.99 3.29 5.52
CA LEU A 57 -7.20 4.14 5.62
C LEU A 57 -7.51 4.49 7.08
N ILE A 58 -7.48 3.50 7.99
CA ILE A 58 -7.63 3.75 9.43
C ILE A 58 -6.58 4.75 9.94
N LYS A 59 -5.31 4.58 9.57
CA LYS A 59 -4.24 5.48 10.00
C LYS A 59 -4.44 6.93 9.51
N TYR A 60 -4.99 7.12 8.32
CA TYR A 60 -5.37 8.45 7.83
C TYR A 60 -6.53 9.03 8.62
N ARG A 61 -7.61 8.26 8.82
CA ARG A 61 -8.77 8.68 9.59
C ARG A 61 -8.42 9.08 11.02
N ASP A 62 -7.60 8.27 11.69
CA ASP A 62 -7.20 8.48 13.09
C ASP A 62 -6.05 9.50 13.26
N GLY A 63 -5.58 10.13 12.17
CA GLY A 63 -4.49 11.12 12.20
C GLY A 63 -3.09 10.57 12.49
N ARG A 64 -2.93 9.24 12.58
CA ARG A 64 -1.62 8.57 12.76
C ARG A 64 -0.76 8.61 11.49
N ARG A 65 -1.39 8.79 10.34
CA ARG A 65 -0.77 9.12 9.06
C ARG A 65 -1.48 10.34 8.51
N LYS A 66 -0.72 11.39 8.18
CA LYS A 66 -1.29 12.66 7.71
C LYS A 66 -0.96 12.91 6.26
N ASP A 67 -1.95 13.34 5.51
CA ASP A 67 -1.83 13.77 4.13
C ASP A 67 -2.96 14.76 3.82
N SER A 68 -2.66 15.83 3.12
CA SER A 68 -3.63 16.91 2.87
C SER A 68 -4.83 16.49 2.03
N GLN A 69 -4.71 15.42 1.24
CA GLN A 69 -5.77 14.88 0.38
C GLN A 69 -6.42 13.64 1.01
N MET A 70 -5.59 12.68 1.49
CA MET A 70 -6.11 11.41 1.98
C MET A 70 -6.79 11.51 3.34
N THR A 71 -6.31 12.35 4.25
CA THR A 71 -6.90 12.48 5.60
C THR A 71 -8.38 12.89 5.53
N PRO A 72 -8.79 13.98 4.86
CA PRO A 72 -10.20 14.38 4.82
C PRO A 72 -11.10 13.40 4.04
N LEU A 73 -10.53 12.58 3.15
CA LEU A 73 -11.28 11.51 2.48
C LEU A 73 -11.52 10.33 3.42
N ALA A 74 -10.48 9.90 4.15
CA ALA A 74 -10.57 8.77 5.06
C ALA A 74 -11.45 9.05 6.28
N GLU A 75 -11.52 10.28 6.76
CA GLU A 75 -12.39 10.70 7.87
C GLU A 75 -13.89 10.42 7.61
N LYS A 76 -14.28 10.36 6.35
CA LYS A 76 -15.67 10.11 5.93
C LYS A 76 -16.02 8.62 5.81
N LEU A 77 -15.04 7.72 5.90
CA LEU A 77 -15.21 6.28 5.69
C LEU A 77 -15.53 5.56 7.00
N THR A 78 -16.51 4.67 6.95
CA THR A 78 -16.76 3.68 8.00
C THR A 78 -15.75 2.54 7.91
N ASP A 79 -15.64 1.71 8.96
CA ASP A 79 -14.79 0.50 8.93
C ASP A 79 -15.24 -0.47 7.83
N ALA A 80 -16.54 -0.59 7.57
CA ALA A 80 -17.08 -1.39 6.48
C ALA A 80 -16.66 -0.84 5.10
N ASP A 81 -16.74 0.49 4.90
CA ASP A 81 -16.30 1.12 3.65
C ASP A 81 -14.81 0.87 3.38
N MET A 82 -13.99 0.97 4.43
CA MET A 82 -12.55 0.70 4.33
C MET A 82 -12.24 -0.76 4.00
N ALA A 83 -13.02 -1.70 4.58
CA ALA A 83 -12.89 -3.13 4.30
C ALA A 83 -13.27 -3.45 2.85
N ASP A 84 -14.40 -2.91 2.35
CA ASP A 84 -14.87 -3.10 0.98
C ASP A 84 -13.89 -2.52 -0.05
N LEU A 85 -13.40 -1.29 0.18
CA LEU A 85 -12.37 -0.65 -0.65
C LEU A 85 -11.07 -1.48 -0.68
N ALA A 86 -10.66 -2.00 0.46
CA ALA A 86 -9.46 -2.83 0.57
C ALA A 86 -9.60 -4.13 -0.23
N ALA A 87 -10.74 -4.81 -0.12
CA ALA A 87 -11.06 -6.02 -0.88
C ALA A 87 -11.13 -5.73 -2.40
N PHE A 88 -11.72 -4.61 -2.79
CA PHE A 88 -11.77 -4.20 -4.20
C PHE A 88 -10.36 -4.02 -4.78
N TYR A 89 -9.48 -3.27 -4.12
CA TYR A 89 -8.14 -3.02 -4.64
C TYR A 89 -7.23 -4.25 -4.60
N GLU A 90 -7.36 -5.12 -3.62
CA GLU A 90 -6.62 -6.39 -3.60
C GLU A 90 -6.93 -7.26 -4.81
N ALA A 91 -8.19 -7.28 -5.26
CA ALA A 91 -8.64 -8.05 -6.41
C ALA A 91 -8.20 -7.47 -7.77
N GLN A 92 -7.66 -6.24 -7.81
CA GLN A 92 -7.25 -5.62 -9.07
C GLN A 92 -5.88 -6.12 -9.55
N ALA A 93 -5.75 -6.30 -10.86
CA ALA A 93 -4.47 -6.62 -11.48
C ALA A 93 -3.48 -5.45 -11.36
N ALA A 94 -2.39 -5.67 -10.63
CA ALA A 94 -1.35 -4.66 -10.49
C ALA A 94 -0.52 -4.55 -11.76
N ARG A 95 -0.22 -3.32 -12.20
CA ARG A 95 0.67 -3.01 -13.31
C ARG A 95 1.86 -2.20 -12.83
N ARG A 96 2.98 -2.39 -13.50
CA ARG A 96 4.18 -1.56 -13.28
C ARG A 96 3.92 -0.14 -13.79
N ARG A 97 4.39 0.85 -13.06
CA ARG A 97 4.34 2.23 -13.54
C ARG A 97 5.49 2.52 -14.51
N PRO A 98 5.27 3.27 -15.61
CA PRO A 98 6.35 3.77 -16.42
C PRO A 98 7.29 4.64 -15.59
N ALA A 99 8.59 4.34 -15.65
CA ALA A 99 9.62 5.14 -14.99
C ALA A 99 10.92 5.06 -15.80
N SER A 100 11.71 6.12 -15.78
CA SER A 100 13.07 6.09 -16.34
C SER A 100 13.98 5.41 -15.32
N LEU A 101 14.34 4.14 -15.59
CA LEU A 101 15.11 3.31 -14.69
C LEU A 101 16.54 3.12 -15.21
N ASP A 102 17.52 3.25 -14.33
CA ASP A 102 18.92 2.96 -14.60
C ASP A 102 19.18 1.45 -14.37
N PRO A 103 19.59 0.68 -15.39
CA PRO A 103 19.84 -0.75 -15.26
C PRO A 103 20.91 -1.10 -14.21
N ALA A 104 21.94 -0.28 -14.05
CA ALA A 104 22.97 -0.49 -13.03
C ALA A 104 22.41 -0.36 -11.62
N ARG A 105 21.55 0.66 -11.40
CA ARG A 105 20.83 0.85 -10.13
C ARG A 105 19.81 -0.24 -9.86
N VAL A 106 19.12 -0.73 -10.89
CA VAL A 106 18.21 -1.89 -10.77
C VAL A 106 18.98 -3.11 -10.27
N SER A 107 20.15 -3.39 -10.86
CA SER A 107 21.01 -4.53 -10.43
C SER A 107 21.50 -4.37 -8.98
N ALA A 108 21.99 -3.18 -8.63
CA ALA A 108 22.43 -2.88 -7.28
C ALA A 108 21.27 -2.97 -6.25
N GLY A 109 20.10 -2.44 -6.61
CA GLY A 109 18.91 -2.50 -5.76
C GLY A 109 18.42 -3.93 -5.52
N LYS A 110 18.53 -4.82 -6.51
CA LYS A 110 18.22 -6.24 -6.33
C LYS A 110 19.11 -6.86 -5.26
N GLN A 111 20.42 -6.64 -5.34
CA GLN A 111 21.37 -7.15 -4.34
C GLN A 111 21.08 -6.60 -2.94
N LEU A 112 20.78 -5.31 -2.84
CA LEU A 112 20.40 -4.69 -1.57
C LEU A 112 19.11 -5.28 -1.00
N ALA A 113 18.11 -5.57 -1.83
CA ALA A 113 16.86 -6.20 -1.38
C ALA A 113 17.10 -7.62 -0.83
N GLU A 114 18.07 -8.36 -1.38
CA GLU A 114 18.51 -9.66 -0.88
C GLU A 114 19.27 -9.51 0.45
N VAL A 115 20.26 -8.62 0.53
CA VAL A 115 21.08 -8.38 1.73
C VAL A 115 20.24 -7.91 2.92
N HIS A 116 19.26 -7.04 2.68
CA HIS A 116 18.37 -6.51 3.71
C HIS A 116 17.11 -7.37 3.92
N HIS A 117 17.03 -8.53 3.30
CA HIS A 117 15.92 -9.51 3.48
C HIS A 117 14.52 -8.94 3.27
N CYS A 118 14.34 -8.03 2.32
CA CYS A 118 13.05 -7.38 2.07
C CYS A 118 11.93 -8.39 1.78
N ALA A 119 12.26 -9.46 1.08
CA ALA A 119 11.35 -10.55 0.72
C ALA A 119 10.81 -11.33 1.93
N SER A 120 11.46 -11.29 3.09
CA SER A 120 11.00 -12.00 4.29
C SER A 120 9.62 -11.54 4.77
N CYS A 121 9.32 -10.24 4.63
CA CYS A 121 8.02 -9.66 4.94
C CYS A 121 7.18 -9.40 3.70
N HIS A 122 7.80 -8.89 2.62
CA HIS A 122 7.10 -8.46 1.42
C HIS A 122 6.88 -9.58 0.38
N ARG A 123 7.18 -10.85 0.71
CA ARG A 123 7.19 -12.06 -0.15
C ARG A 123 8.32 -12.06 -1.18
N PRO A 124 8.68 -13.26 -1.73
CA PRO A 124 9.76 -13.37 -2.71
C PRO A 124 9.56 -12.56 -3.99
N ASP A 125 8.31 -12.39 -4.41
CA ASP A 125 7.91 -11.60 -5.58
C ASP A 125 7.61 -10.13 -5.25
N LEU A 126 7.79 -9.73 -3.98
CA LEU A 126 7.51 -8.40 -3.46
C LEU A 126 6.04 -7.95 -3.66
N SER A 127 5.12 -8.91 -3.77
CA SER A 127 3.67 -8.68 -3.90
C SER A 127 2.99 -8.26 -2.58
N GLY A 128 3.70 -8.39 -1.45
CA GLY A 128 3.15 -8.06 -0.14
C GLY A 128 2.26 -9.14 0.46
N GLN A 129 2.00 -9.02 1.75
CA GLN A 129 1.09 -9.89 2.50
C GLN A 129 0.69 -9.24 3.83
N GLN A 130 -0.52 -9.46 4.28
CA GLN A 130 -0.98 -8.90 5.56
C GLN A 130 -0.70 -7.38 5.65
N GLN A 131 0.07 -6.93 6.66
CA GLN A 131 0.49 -5.55 6.85
C GLN A 131 1.67 -5.11 5.96
N ALA A 132 2.35 -6.04 5.32
CA ALA A 132 3.46 -5.73 4.42
C ALA A 132 2.94 -5.38 3.02
N ALA A 133 3.26 -4.18 2.55
CA ALA A 133 2.80 -3.68 1.26
C ALA A 133 3.33 -4.48 0.06
N ARG A 134 2.58 -4.48 -1.05
CA ARG A 134 3.15 -4.76 -2.37
C ARG A 134 4.10 -3.64 -2.75
N LEU A 135 5.34 -4.00 -3.05
CA LEU A 135 6.40 -3.08 -3.50
C LEU A 135 6.62 -3.15 -5.02
N ALA A 136 6.41 -4.35 -5.60
CA ALA A 136 6.65 -4.59 -7.01
C ALA A 136 5.86 -3.64 -7.91
N GLY A 137 6.57 -2.90 -8.76
CA GLY A 137 6.00 -1.97 -9.74
C GLY A 137 5.27 -0.75 -9.15
N GLN A 138 5.53 -0.43 -7.89
CA GLN A 138 4.96 0.76 -7.26
C GLN A 138 5.61 2.04 -7.82
N ASP A 139 4.91 3.17 -7.67
CA ASP A 139 5.37 4.47 -8.13
C ASP A 139 6.74 4.84 -7.53
N PHE A 140 7.67 5.27 -8.40
CA PHE A 140 9.05 5.56 -8.04
C PHE A 140 9.16 6.67 -6.98
N ASP A 141 8.47 7.78 -7.19
CA ASP A 141 8.55 8.94 -6.30
C ASP A 141 7.89 8.65 -4.95
N TYR A 142 6.80 7.86 -4.97
CA TYR A 142 6.15 7.40 -3.75
C TYR A 142 7.07 6.49 -2.92
N LEU A 143 7.70 5.49 -3.55
CA LEU A 143 8.66 4.59 -2.87
C LEU A 143 9.83 5.39 -2.29
N LEU A 144 10.40 6.31 -3.08
CA LEU A 144 11.53 7.13 -2.67
C LEU A 144 11.19 7.98 -1.44
N ARG A 145 10.04 8.64 -1.49
CA ARG A 145 9.54 9.46 -0.37
C ARG A 145 9.33 8.63 0.89
N LEU A 146 8.69 7.45 0.76
CA LEU A 146 8.42 6.60 1.93
C LEU A 146 9.68 6.02 2.54
N LEU A 147 10.62 5.45 1.76
CA LEU A 147 11.86 4.91 2.30
C LEU A 147 12.70 5.97 2.99
N ARG A 148 12.80 7.17 2.39
CA ARG A 148 13.43 8.32 3.04
C ARG A 148 12.72 8.73 4.33
N GLY A 149 11.40 8.71 4.34
CA GLY A 149 10.59 9.00 5.52
C GLY A 149 10.79 7.99 6.65
N PHE A 150 10.86 6.69 6.36
CA PHE A 150 11.17 5.66 7.35
C PHE A 150 12.61 5.83 7.89
N LYS A 151 13.57 6.08 7.02
CA LYS A 151 14.95 6.39 7.42
C LYS A 151 15.04 7.60 8.34
N ALA A 152 14.29 8.66 8.05
CA ALA A 152 14.23 9.90 8.83
C ALA A 152 13.28 9.80 10.05
N LYS A 153 12.59 8.67 10.26
CA LYS A 153 11.56 8.46 11.30
C LYS A 153 10.37 9.44 11.21
N THR A 154 10.07 9.90 10.01
CA THR A 154 8.95 10.83 9.73
C THR A 154 7.76 10.13 9.06
N ALA A 155 7.97 8.96 8.45
CA ALA A 155 6.89 8.14 7.92
C ALA A 155 6.30 7.24 9.01
N SER A 156 4.98 7.05 8.96
CA SER A 156 4.27 6.18 9.90
C SER A 156 4.13 4.77 9.34
N ASP A 157 4.70 3.77 10.02
CA ASP A 157 4.40 2.37 9.82
C ASP A 157 3.51 1.82 10.95
N LEU A 158 3.06 0.56 10.83
CA LEU A 158 2.10 0.00 11.78
C LEU A 158 2.74 -0.30 13.14
N ASP A 159 3.94 -0.86 13.10
CA ASP A 159 4.66 -1.45 14.24
C ASP A 159 6.12 -0.99 14.37
N GLY A 160 6.54 -0.03 13.57
CA GLY A 160 7.92 0.47 13.55
C GLY A 160 8.90 -0.40 12.76
N THR A 161 8.45 -1.53 12.19
CA THR A 161 9.32 -2.49 11.49
C THR A 161 10.05 -1.84 10.32
N MET A 162 9.35 -1.08 9.47
CA MET A 162 9.97 -0.40 8.33
C MET A 162 10.93 0.71 8.76
N THR A 163 10.61 1.40 9.85
CA THR A 163 11.51 2.38 10.46
C THR A 163 12.83 1.73 10.87
N VAL A 164 12.78 0.58 11.53
CA VAL A 164 13.99 -0.17 11.93
C VAL A 164 14.73 -0.71 10.70
N ALA A 165 14.03 -1.37 9.77
CA ALA A 165 14.62 -1.97 8.57
C ALA A 165 15.34 -0.96 7.68
N SER A 166 14.90 0.30 7.67
CA SER A 166 15.51 1.35 6.84
C SER A 166 16.72 2.05 7.49
N GLN A 167 16.98 1.83 8.79
CA GLN A 167 18.11 2.50 9.46
C GLN A 167 19.49 2.19 8.87
N PRO A 168 19.83 0.96 8.45
CA PRO A 168 21.14 0.67 7.85
C PRO A 168 21.31 1.23 6.44
N LEU A 169 20.22 1.57 5.71
CA LEU A 169 20.29 2.02 4.33
C LEU A 169 20.96 3.39 4.20
N THR A 170 21.90 3.52 3.27
CA THR A 170 22.40 4.84 2.85
C THR A 170 21.39 5.56 1.93
N PRO A 171 21.54 6.87 1.71
CA PRO A 171 20.72 7.56 0.72
C PRO A 171 20.83 6.98 -0.70
N GLU A 172 22.00 6.45 -1.07
CA GLU A 172 22.22 5.80 -2.36
C GLU A 172 21.54 4.42 -2.42
N ASP A 173 21.61 3.62 -1.36
CA ASP A 173 20.91 2.34 -1.26
C ASP A 173 19.41 2.51 -1.46
N ILE A 174 18.83 3.55 -0.86
CA ILE A 174 17.40 3.86 -1.04
C ILE A 174 17.08 4.12 -2.51
N VAL A 175 17.91 4.91 -3.22
CA VAL A 175 17.70 5.17 -4.65
C VAL A 175 17.81 3.88 -5.47
N ASN A 176 18.83 3.07 -5.22
CA ASN A 176 19.04 1.80 -5.93
C ASN A 176 17.88 0.83 -5.68
N LEU A 177 17.43 0.67 -4.43
CA LEU A 177 16.26 -0.13 -4.07
C LEU A 177 15.01 0.34 -4.82
N VAL A 178 14.76 1.63 -4.89
CA VAL A 178 13.59 2.17 -5.58
C VAL A 178 13.63 1.89 -7.08
N HIS A 179 14.80 1.99 -7.74
CA HIS A 179 14.97 1.57 -9.13
C HIS A 179 14.59 0.10 -9.34
N PHE A 180 15.06 -0.77 -8.45
CA PHE A 180 14.72 -2.19 -8.51
C PHE A 180 13.24 -2.45 -8.29
N LEU A 181 12.65 -1.91 -7.22
CA LEU A 181 11.24 -2.13 -6.86
C LEU A 181 10.28 -1.64 -7.95
N ALA A 182 10.57 -0.47 -8.52
CA ALA A 182 9.78 0.11 -9.61
C ALA A 182 9.94 -0.66 -10.94
N SER A 183 11.01 -1.45 -11.13
CA SER A 183 11.22 -2.25 -12.33
C SER A 183 10.41 -3.55 -12.38
N LEU A 184 9.83 -3.96 -11.25
CA LEU A 184 9.15 -5.24 -11.12
C LEU A 184 7.69 -5.21 -11.61
N GLY A 185 7.17 -6.38 -11.97
CA GLY A 185 5.79 -6.56 -12.37
C GLY A 185 5.55 -6.46 -13.87
N PRO A 186 4.31 -6.73 -14.33
CA PRO A 186 3.96 -6.69 -15.74
C PRO A 186 4.04 -5.27 -16.30
N ASP A 187 4.35 -5.19 -17.59
CA ASP A 187 4.42 -3.93 -18.31
C ASP A 187 3.10 -3.15 -18.26
N PRO A 188 3.18 -1.81 -18.28
CA PRO A 188 1.99 -0.99 -18.47
C PRO A 188 1.44 -1.25 -19.87
N THR A 189 0.23 -1.76 -19.95
CA THR A 189 -0.53 -1.88 -21.21
C THR A 189 -1.38 -0.67 -21.40
#